data_e4243dfc2cdb2d5c2a51df418f2f6d30
#
_entry.id   e4243dfc2cdb2d5c2a51df418f2f6d30
#
_cell.length_a   1.000
_cell.length_b   1.000
_cell.length_c   1.000
_cell.angle_alpha   90.00
_cell.angle_beta   90.00
_cell.angle_gamma   90.00
#
_symmetry.space_group_name_H-M   'P 1'
#
loop_
_entity.id
_entity.type
_entity.pdbx_description
1 polymer ?
#
loop_
_entity_poly.entity_id
_entity_poly.type
_entity_poly.pdbx_seq_one_letter_code
_entity_poly.pdbx_strand_id
1 'polypeptide(L)'
;MFGLDLVSKTANQLVKAFDDNVRQGQQQLEKWLGDTGLVDDTKLSTLSEMSDAYRTMAEDLLLHPLRFASAEIDLAKKHLGLARYTLARLTGKPAGPVVEPDQDDRRFLAEDWQKHLPFDVLQQAYLINSKAFLQWVENMEGLPGPSRDQMLFYARQLTSALSPSNYPLTNPEVLRITWERKGMNLVDGMRNLVEDLRQNPNLFNVGMTDRSAFEVGGNLATTPGKVVYQNELMQLIQYTPTTKTVAQSPLLIVPPWINKFYILDLTARNSFIRWLVDQGQTVFVVSWRNPGPAQKDKGWEDYMELGPLAAIDAIREATGEDQLNAIGYCIGGTLLGSTMAWLEKKQRKPIVSTTYLTTLLDFSDPGGIGVFINDHSIRGIERAMDRKGYLDGRAMAFTFNLLRENDLFWSYWTNNYLKGLKPAAFDLLYWNTDGTNLPARMHSYYLREMYLHNRLVEPDALSLAGESINLAEIQVPSFFLSARQDHIAKWKTTYEGAKVYGGQVTFVLSGSGHIAGVINPPYKEKYGYWTNDDLPAEADDWFQSAEHHPGSWWPHWKTWIANFEGPQVPARQPGDGKLDILEDAPGSYVKVKAAEAGRC
;
A
#
# COMPACT_ATOMS: atom_id res chain seq x y z
N MET A 1 5.01 48.70 26.18
CA MET A 1 5.23 47.38 26.76
C MET A 1 3.97 46.75 27.36
N PHE A 2 3.10 47.49 28.05
CA PHE A 2 1.87 46.93 28.69
C PHE A 2 0.79 46.42 27.72
N GLY A 3 0.74 46.82 26.48
CA GLY A 3 -0.30 46.39 25.52
C GLY A 3 -0.04 45.03 24.86
N LEU A 4 1.21 44.69 24.65
CA LEU A 4 1.58 43.40 24.01
C LEU A 4 1.41 42.20 24.96
N ASP A 5 1.65 42.41 26.28
CA ASP A 5 1.45 41.36 27.29
C ASP A 5 -0.03 41.01 27.51
N LEU A 6 -0.91 42.01 27.41
CA LEU A 6 -2.35 41.80 27.57
C LEU A 6 -2.95 41.06 26.36
N VAL A 7 -2.49 41.39 25.14
CA VAL A 7 -2.90 40.72 23.90
C VAL A 7 -2.42 39.27 23.89
N SER A 8 -1.16 39.03 24.30
CA SER A 8 -0.61 37.67 24.44
C SER A 8 -1.34 36.82 25.49
N LYS A 9 -1.66 37.39 26.65
CA LYS A 9 -2.45 36.69 27.68
C LYS A 9 -3.87 36.36 27.22
N THR A 10 -4.53 37.28 26.51
CA THR A 10 -5.89 37.07 26.02
C THR A 10 -5.90 36.03 24.91
N ALA A 11 -4.91 36.07 23.99
CA ALA A 11 -4.74 35.07 22.94
C ALA A 11 -4.53 33.66 23.55
N ASN A 12 -3.62 33.54 24.52
CA ASN A 12 -3.37 32.26 25.20
C ASN A 12 -4.60 31.73 25.97
N GLN A 13 -5.42 32.61 26.55
CA GLN A 13 -6.68 32.21 27.19
C GLN A 13 -7.72 31.73 26.18
N LEU A 14 -7.83 32.40 25.02
CA LEU A 14 -8.71 31.98 23.94
C LEU A 14 -8.28 30.65 23.33
N VAL A 15 -6.98 30.46 23.09
CA VAL A 15 -6.40 29.20 22.63
C VAL A 15 -6.70 28.07 23.62
N LYS A 16 -6.49 28.30 24.91
CA LYS A 16 -6.79 27.30 25.96
C LYS A 16 -8.28 26.96 26.01
N ALA A 17 -9.15 27.95 25.98
CA ALA A 17 -10.60 27.71 25.98
C ALA A 17 -11.08 26.99 24.69
N PHE A 18 -10.48 27.31 23.55
CA PHE A 18 -10.72 26.61 22.30
C PHE A 18 -10.26 25.15 22.38
N ASP A 19 -9.02 24.90 22.87
CA ASP A 19 -8.46 23.57 23.08
C ASP A 19 -9.32 22.69 23.99
N ASP A 20 -9.73 23.23 25.16
CA ASP A 20 -10.58 22.52 26.11
C ASP A 20 -11.94 22.14 25.50
N ASN A 21 -12.57 23.03 24.73
CA ASN A 21 -13.86 22.77 24.06
C ASN A 21 -13.74 21.74 22.93
N VAL A 22 -12.68 21.85 22.13
CA VAL A 22 -12.43 20.91 21.02
C VAL A 22 -12.14 19.51 21.56
N ARG A 23 -11.28 19.38 22.60
CA ARG A 23 -11.01 18.09 23.27
C ARG A 23 -12.27 17.46 23.85
N GLN A 24 -13.11 18.26 24.49
CA GLN A 24 -14.36 17.75 25.06
C GLN A 24 -15.33 17.28 23.97
N GLY A 25 -15.46 18.04 22.86
CA GLY A 25 -16.26 17.65 21.70
C GLY A 25 -15.71 16.38 21.04
N GLN A 26 -14.40 16.29 20.89
CA GLN A 26 -13.70 15.12 20.37
C GLN A 26 -13.99 13.87 21.22
N GLN A 27 -13.79 13.93 22.52
CA GLN A 27 -14.04 12.81 23.44
C GLN A 27 -15.51 12.34 23.40
N GLN A 28 -16.45 13.29 23.28
CA GLN A 28 -17.87 12.95 23.14
C GLN A 28 -18.16 12.27 21.79
N LEU A 29 -17.56 12.75 20.70
CA LEU A 29 -17.70 12.16 19.38
C LEU A 29 -17.08 10.76 19.32
N GLU A 30 -15.88 10.57 19.84
CA GLU A 30 -15.20 9.29 19.92
C GLU A 30 -16.01 8.27 20.73
N LYS A 31 -16.54 8.69 21.88
CA LYS A 31 -17.40 7.86 22.70
C LYS A 31 -18.68 7.48 21.94
N TRP A 32 -19.33 8.44 21.31
CA TRP A 32 -20.55 8.17 20.53
C TRP A 32 -20.28 7.24 19.34
N LEU A 33 -19.20 7.45 18.60
CA LEU A 33 -18.79 6.59 17.47
C LEU A 33 -18.43 5.16 17.96
N GLY A 34 -17.74 5.04 19.10
CA GLY A 34 -17.44 3.75 19.72
C GLY A 34 -18.70 3.02 20.20
N ASP A 35 -19.60 3.72 20.85
CA ASP A 35 -20.85 3.18 21.38
C ASP A 35 -21.81 2.71 20.25
N THR A 36 -21.76 3.36 19.08
CA THR A 36 -22.59 2.98 17.91
C THR A 36 -22.05 1.78 17.14
N GLY A 37 -20.79 1.38 17.36
CA GLY A 37 -20.13 0.30 16.62
C GLY A 37 -19.90 0.61 15.12
N LEU A 38 -20.14 1.85 14.68
CA LEU A 38 -19.96 2.29 13.30
C LEU A 38 -18.48 2.42 12.92
N VAL A 39 -17.62 2.60 13.93
CA VAL A 39 -16.18 2.79 13.76
C VAL A 39 -15.45 1.89 14.75
N ASP A 40 -14.47 1.12 14.28
CA ASP A 40 -13.62 0.31 15.15
C ASP A 40 -12.51 1.14 15.82
N ASP A 41 -11.87 0.57 16.84
CA ASP A 41 -10.87 1.27 17.66
C ASP A 41 -9.67 1.80 16.88
N THR A 42 -9.29 1.12 15.80
CA THR A 42 -8.16 1.54 14.95
C THR A 42 -8.52 2.81 14.18
N LYS A 43 -9.77 2.91 13.76
CA LYS A 43 -10.28 4.12 13.08
C LYS A 43 -10.55 5.25 14.05
N LEU A 44 -10.96 4.94 15.29
CA LEU A 44 -11.09 5.92 16.35
C LEU A 44 -9.73 6.57 16.66
N SER A 45 -8.63 5.79 16.70
CA SER A 45 -7.29 6.36 16.88
C SER A 45 -6.88 7.26 15.71
N THR A 46 -7.16 6.88 14.48
CA THR A 46 -6.90 7.71 13.29
C THR A 46 -7.71 9.02 13.32
N LEU A 47 -8.99 8.96 13.71
CA LEU A 47 -9.84 10.15 13.85
C LEU A 47 -9.34 11.06 14.97
N SER A 48 -8.85 10.50 16.08
CA SER A 48 -8.22 11.25 17.18
C SER A 48 -6.98 11.99 16.69
N GLU A 49 -6.08 11.32 15.97
CA GLU A 49 -4.89 11.93 15.41
C GLU A 49 -5.22 13.05 14.39
N MET A 50 -6.22 12.81 13.53
CA MET A 50 -6.72 13.85 12.62
C MET A 50 -7.21 15.07 13.38
N SER A 51 -8.00 14.87 14.45
CA SER A 51 -8.51 15.95 15.28
C SER A 51 -7.39 16.72 15.97
N ASP A 52 -6.36 16.02 16.51
CA ASP A 52 -5.19 16.65 17.11
C ASP A 52 -4.37 17.45 16.10
N ALA A 53 -4.20 16.95 14.88
CA ALA A 53 -3.54 17.68 13.79
C ALA A 53 -4.30 18.96 13.43
N TYR A 54 -5.63 18.88 13.26
CA TYR A 54 -6.45 20.06 12.95
C TYR A 54 -6.46 21.08 14.09
N ARG A 55 -6.44 20.62 15.33
CA ARG A 55 -6.30 21.49 16.50
C ARG A 55 -4.97 22.23 16.48
N THR A 56 -3.85 21.54 16.23
CA THR A 56 -2.52 22.16 16.12
C THR A 56 -2.46 23.18 14.99
N MET A 57 -3.09 22.89 13.84
CA MET A 57 -3.22 23.85 12.73
C MET A 57 -4.01 25.10 13.16
N ALA A 58 -5.12 24.91 13.89
CA ALA A 58 -5.92 26.04 14.38
C ALA A 58 -5.19 26.87 15.44
N GLU A 59 -4.42 26.23 16.32
CA GLU A 59 -3.58 26.91 17.32
C GLU A 59 -2.49 27.75 16.65
N ASP A 60 -1.78 27.21 15.63
CA ASP A 60 -0.76 27.97 14.90
C ASP A 60 -1.37 29.20 14.22
N LEU A 61 -2.55 29.07 13.65
CA LEU A 61 -3.29 30.18 13.04
C LEU A 61 -3.60 31.28 14.06
N LEU A 62 -3.99 30.92 15.28
CA LEU A 62 -4.34 31.86 16.33
C LEU A 62 -3.11 32.52 16.95
N LEU A 63 -1.99 31.81 17.05
CA LEU A 63 -0.76 32.27 17.70
C LEU A 63 0.13 33.10 16.76
N HIS A 64 0.04 32.87 15.44
CA HIS A 64 0.90 33.53 14.43
C HIS A 64 0.11 34.28 13.37
N PRO A 65 -0.77 35.24 13.73
CA PRO A 65 -1.66 35.92 12.78
C PRO A 65 -0.92 36.74 11.70
N LEU A 66 0.32 37.19 11.98
CA LEU A 66 1.11 37.92 11.00
C LEU A 66 1.71 37.06 9.89
N ARG A 67 1.98 35.78 10.16
CA ARG A 67 2.41 34.81 9.14
C ARG A 67 1.26 34.48 8.19
N PHE A 68 0.07 34.37 8.74
CA PHE A 68 -1.16 34.21 7.98
C PHE A 68 -1.44 35.43 7.09
N ALA A 69 -1.19 36.64 7.56
CA ALA A 69 -1.44 37.87 6.82
C ALA A 69 -0.66 37.95 5.48
N SER A 70 0.57 37.42 5.40
CA SER A 70 1.32 37.39 4.15
C SER A 70 0.76 36.39 3.13
N ALA A 71 0.32 35.21 3.60
CA ALA A 71 -0.37 34.22 2.79
C ALA A 71 -1.75 34.72 2.35
N GLU A 72 -2.44 35.50 3.20
CA GLU A 72 -3.74 36.13 2.86
C GLU A 72 -3.63 37.16 1.73
N ILE A 73 -2.54 37.91 1.63
CA ILE A 73 -2.34 38.88 0.52
C ILE A 73 -2.28 38.14 -0.82
N ASP A 74 -1.57 37.03 -0.91
CA ASP A 74 -1.53 36.23 -2.16
C ASP A 74 -2.87 35.56 -2.45
N LEU A 75 -3.50 35.02 -1.42
CA LEU A 75 -4.83 34.44 -1.52
C LEU A 75 -5.87 35.49 -1.97
N ALA A 76 -5.83 36.71 -1.39
CA ALA A 76 -6.69 37.81 -1.78
C ALA A 76 -6.46 38.24 -3.24
N LYS A 77 -5.20 38.28 -3.71
CA LYS A 77 -4.88 38.55 -5.13
C LYS A 77 -5.48 37.49 -6.06
N LYS A 78 -5.39 36.21 -5.70
CA LYS A 78 -5.96 35.10 -6.48
C LYS A 78 -7.49 35.20 -6.51
N HIS A 79 -8.15 35.54 -5.39
CA HIS A 79 -9.60 35.75 -5.35
C HIS A 79 -10.03 36.99 -6.14
N LEU A 80 -9.27 38.08 -6.10
CA LEU A 80 -9.51 39.25 -6.96
C LEU A 80 -9.34 38.90 -8.45
N GLY A 81 -8.35 38.07 -8.77
CA GLY A 81 -8.17 37.49 -10.11
C GLY A 81 -9.39 36.69 -10.54
N LEU A 82 -9.89 35.81 -9.66
CA LEU A 82 -11.09 35.01 -9.91
C LEU A 82 -12.36 35.89 -10.12
N ALA A 83 -12.52 36.95 -9.32
CA ALA A 83 -13.61 37.92 -9.51
C ALA A 83 -13.50 38.62 -10.87
N ARG A 84 -12.30 39.05 -11.30
CA ARG A 84 -12.07 39.65 -12.63
C ARG A 84 -12.33 38.64 -13.75
N TYR A 85 -11.89 37.42 -13.60
CA TYR A 85 -12.17 36.32 -14.52
C TYR A 85 -13.70 36.10 -14.67
N THR A 86 -14.40 35.98 -13.56
CA THR A 86 -15.85 35.78 -13.52
C THR A 86 -16.59 36.91 -14.26
N LEU A 87 -16.21 38.17 -13.99
CA LEU A 87 -16.79 39.33 -14.66
C LEU A 87 -16.50 39.34 -16.18
N ALA A 88 -15.28 38.98 -16.58
CA ALA A 88 -14.93 38.88 -18.00
C ALA A 88 -15.77 37.82 -18.71
N ARG A 89 -15.93 36.64 -18.12
CA ARG A 89 -16.75 35.54 -18.65
C ARG A 89 -18.22 35.93 -18.73
N LEU A 90 -18.78 36.62 -17.72
CA LEU A 90 -20.16 37.11 -17.72
C LEU A 90 -20.42 38.15 -18.82
N THR A 91 -19.40 38.94 -19.16
CA THR A 91 -19.48 39.97 -20.21
C THR A 91 -19.06 39.47 -21.61
N GLY A 92 -18.82 38.15 -21.76
CA GLY A 92 -18.43 37.54 -23.03
C GLY A 92 -17.01 37.84 -23.47
N LYS A 93 -16.17 38.39 -22.59
CA LYS A 93 -14.77 38.65 -22.90
C LYS A 93 -13.90 37.39 -22.70
N PRO A 94 -12.91 37.15 -23.57
CA PRO A 94 -12.00 36.04 -23.38
C PRO A 94 -11.17 36.26 -22.10
N ALA A 95 -11.11 35.23 -21.23
CA ALA A 95 -10.28 35.24 -20.04
C ALA A 95 -9.78 33.80 -19.78
N GLY A 96 -8.50 33.65 -19.50
CA GLY A 96 -7.92 32.39 -19.06
C GLY A 96 -8.22 32.14 -17.57
N PRO A 97 -8.27 30.88 -17.14
CA PRO A 97 -8.49 30.53 -15.72
C PRO A 97 -7.36 31.08 -14.84
N VAL A 98 -7.66 31.38 -13.58
CA VAL A 98 -6.70 31.85 -12.58
C VAL A 98 -5.86 30.67 -12.05
N VAL A 99 -6.47 29.50 -11.98
CA VAL A 99 -5.84 28.24 -11.59
C VAL A 99 -6.48 27.08 -12.36
N GLU A 100 -5.65 26.15 -12.77
CA GLU A 100 -6.10 24.92 -13.42
C GLU A 100 -5.89 23.73 -12.49
N PRO A 101 -6.72 22.66 -12.60
CA PRO A 101 -6.43 21.38 -11.96
C PRO A 101 -5.08 20.84 -12.43
N ASP A 102 -4.40 20.11 -11.58
CA ASP A 102 -3.20 19.38 -11.97
C ASP A 102 -3.57 18.31 -13.02
N GLN A 103 -2.66 17.99 -13.93
CA GLN A 103 -2.93 17.08 -15.06
C GLN A 103 -3.43 15.69 -14.61
N ASP A 104 -3.02 15.27 -13.42
CA ASP A 104 -3.40 13.99 -12.82
C ASP A 104 -4.68 14.07 -11.99
N ASP A 105 -5.27 15.26 -11.83
CA ASP A 105 -6.48 15.44 -11.03
C ASP A 105 -7.74 15.04 -11.80
N ARG A 106 -8.12 13.78 -11.67
CA ARG A 106 -9.25 13.18 -12.36
C ARG A 106 -10.64 13.69 -11.92
N ARG A 107 -10.72 14.42 -10.80
CA ARG A 107 -11.98 14.93 -10.25
C ARG A 107 -12.67 15.95 -11.16
N PHE A 108 -11.88 16.65 -11.97
CA PHE A 108 -12.31 17.80 -12.77
C PHE A 108 -12.14 17.59 -14.29
N LEU A 109 -12.05 16.32 -14.76
CA LEU A 109 -11.88 16.01 -16.18
C LEU A 109 -13.13 16.25 -17.02
N ALA A 110 -14.33 16.20 -16.43
CA ALA A 110 -15.57 16.40 -17.17
C ALA A 110 -15.64 17.84 -17.70
N GLU A 111 -15.96 17.99 -18.98
CA GLU A 111 -16.12 19.30 -19.63
C GLU A 111 -17.22 20.15 -18.98
N ASP A 112 -18.17 19.52 -18.28
CA ASP A 112 -19.24 20.18 -17.54
C ASP A 112 -18.72 21.24 -16.56
N TRP A 113 -17.53 21.04 -15.98
CA TRP A 113 -16.90 22.01 -15.09
C TRP A 113 -16.61 23.35 -15.78
N GLN A 114 -16.09 23.31 -17.00
CA GLN A 114 -15.68 24.51 -17.75
C GLN A 114 -16.84 25.11 -18.56
N LYS A 115 -17.82 24.28 -18.96
CA LYS A 115 -18.99 24.74 -19.75
C LYS A 115 -19.92 25.67 -18.97
N HIS A 116 -20.05 25.47 -17.67
CA HIS A 116 -20.97 26.18 -16.82
C HIS A 116 -20.25 27.11 -15.85
N LEU A 117 -20.29 28.41 -16.07
CA LEU A 117 -19.55 29.40 -15.30
C LEU A 117 -19.66 29.27 -13.77
N PRO A 118 -20.85 28.98 -13.14
CA PRO A 118 -20.89 28.78 -11.69
C PRO A 118 -19.99 27.64 -11.18
N PHE A 119 -19.89 26.55 -11.93
CA PHE A 119 -19.07 25.39 -11.55
C PHE A 119 -17.59 25.61 -11.84
N ASP A 120 -17.27 26.31 -12.93
CA ASP A 120 -15.90 26.74 -13.24
C ASP A 120 -15.35 27.65 -12.13
N VAL A 121 -16.13 28.65 -11.70
CA VAL A 121 -15.77 29.53 -10.58
C VAL A 121 -15.64 28.75 -9.27
N LEU A 122 -16.55 27.82 -8.99
CA LEU A 122 -16.51 26.98 -7.80
C LEU A 122 -15.25 26.07 -7.78
N GLN A 123 -14.92 25.46 -8.91
CA GLN A 123 -13.71 24.66 -9.08
C GLN A 123 -12.45 25.48 -8.81
N GLN A 124 -12.35 26.66 -9.45
CA GLN A 124 -11.17 27.51 -9.26
C GLN A 124 -11.07 28.04 -7.83
N ALA A 125 -12.20 28.45 -7.20
CA ALA A 125 -12.24 28.86 -5.80
C ALA A 125 -11.75 27.73 -4.88
N TYR A 126 -12.21 26.50 -5.09
CA TYR A 126 -11.76 25.34 -4.36
C TYR A 126 -10.26 25.11 -4.52
N LEU A 127 -9.74 25.11 -5.75
CA LEU A 127 -8.32 24.88 -6.02
C LEU A 127 -7.44 25.98 -5.41
N ILE A 128 -7.86 27.26 -5.49
CA ILE A 128 -7.15 28.39 -4.87
C ILE A 128 -7.04 28.17 -3.35
N ASN A 129 -8.17 27.89 -2.68
CA ASN A 129 -8.19 27.73 -1.23
C ASN A 129 -7.45 26.47 -0.77
N SER A 130 -7.63 25.34 -1.47
CA SER A 130 -6.93 24.09 -1.14
C SER A 130 -5.42 24.20 -1.29
N LYS A 131 -4.93 24.78 -2.39
CA LYS A 131 -3.49 25.00 -2.61
C LYS A 131 -2.91 25.98 -1.57
N ALA A 132 -3.64 27.04 -1.22
CA ALA A 132 -3.21 27.99 -0.19
C ALA A 132 -3.14 27.33 1.20
N PHE A 133 -4.14 26.51 1.56
CA PHE A 133 -4.17 25.79 2.82
C PHE A 133 -3.01 24.79 2.93
N LEU A 134 -2.78 23.98 1.89
CA LEU A 134 -1.67 23.02 1.87
C LEU A 134 -0.30 23.73 1.96
N GLN A 135 -0.10 24.83 1.21
CA GLN A 135 1.12 25.64 1.29
C GLN A 135 1.34 26.25 2.68
N TRP A 136 0.26 26.67 3.34
CA TRP A 136 0.37 27.17 4.72
C TRP A 136 0.85 26.09 5.67
N VAL A 137 0.26 24.86 5.62
CA VAL A 137 0.68 23.73 6.45
C VAL A 137 2.13 23.32 6.15
N GLU A 138 2.52 23.31 4.87
CA GLU A 138 3.89 22.98 4.45
C GLU A 138 4.94 23.96 5.02
N ASN A 139 4.57 25.23 5.16
CA ASN A 139 5.44 26.31 5.66
C ASN A 139 5.31 26.53 7.18
N MET A 140 4.61 25.67 7.91
CA MET A 140 4.57 25.76 9.38
C MET A 140 5.96 25.52 9.97
N GLU A 141 6.43 26.49 10.78
CA GLU A 141 7.74 26.43 11.42
C GLU A 141 7.69 25.70 12.76
N GLY A 142 8.83 25.16 13.19
CA GLY A 142 8.98 24.54 14.52
C GLY A 142 8.46 23.10 14.61
N LEU A 143 7.92 22.53 13.54
CA LEU A 143 7.50 21.14 13.48
C LEU A 143 8.65 20.24 13.01
N PRO A 144 8.93 19.12 13.70
CA PRO A 144 9.78 18.06 13.16
C PRO A 144 9.25 17.55 11.81
N GLY A 145 10.14 17.10 10.92
CA GLY A 145 9.76 16.59 9.60
C GLY A 145 8.58 15.58 9.62
N PRO A 146 8.65 14.51 10.43
CA PRO A 146 7.57 13.51 10.50
C PRO A 146 6.22 14.09 10.94
N SER A 147 6.21 15.05 11.88
CA SER A 147 4.97 15.72 12.32
C SER A 147 4.39 16.62 11.23
N ARG A 148 5.24 17.27 10.44
CA ARG A 148 4.83 18.08 9.29
C ARG A 148 4.20 17.21 8.20
N ASP A 149 4.82 16.07 7.87
CA ASP A 149 4.30 15.14 6.87
C ASP A 149 2.94 14.57 7.29
N GLN A 150 2.77 14.26 8.58
CA GLN A 150 1.49 13.84 9.14
C GLN A 150 0.43 14.94 9.02
N MET A 151 0.77 16.19 9.35
CA MET A 151 -0.15 17.32 9.19
C MET A 151 -0.52 17.57 7.73
N LEU A 152 0.45 17.52 6.81
CA LEU A 152 0.19 17.63 5.38
C LEU A 152 -0.72 16.51 4.88
N PHE A 153 -0.52 15.31 5.36
CA PHE A 153 -1.40 14.18 5.05
C PHE A 153 -2.84 14.48 5.46
N TYR A 154 -3.08 14.86 6.72
CA TYR A 154 -4.44 15.18 7.18
C TYR A 154 -5.02 16.43 6.51
N ALA A 155 -4.22 17.44 6.22
CA ALA A 155 -4.65 18.60 5.43
C ALA A 155 -5.12 18.20 4.03
N ARG A 156 -4.43 17.25 3.37
CA ARG A 156 -4.86 16.67 2.09
C ARG A 156 -6.19 15.91 2.24
N GLN A 157 -6.33 15.09 3.29
CA GLN A 157 -7.60 14.39 3.55
C GLN A 157 -8.77 15.39 3.68
N LEU A 158 -8.58 16.48 4.43
CA LEU A 158 -9.59 17.52 4.61
C LEU A 158 -9.93 18.22 3.28
N THR A 159 -8.91 18.67 2.53
CA THR A 159 -9.14 19.32 1.25
C THR A 159 -9.80 18.38 0.25
N SER A 160 -9.40 17.12 0.18
CA SER A 160 -10.03 16.12 -0.66
C SER A 160 -11.49 15.89 -0.29
N ALA A 161 -11.81 15.81 1.01
CA ALA A 161 -13.18 15.66 1.49
C ALA A 161 -14.07 16.87 1.12
N LEU A 162 -13.53 18.08 1.17
CA LEU A 162 -14.24 19.33 0.82
C LEU A 162 -14.34 19.58 -0.67
N SER A 163 -13.83 18.69 -1.53
CA SER A 163 -13.91 18.87 -2.97
C SER A 163 -15.35 18.95 -3.46
N PRO A 164 -15.70 19.96 -4.28
CA PRO A 164 -17.05 20.10 -4.82
C PRO A 164 -17.47 18.93 -5.72
N SER A 165 -16.51 18.14 -6.20
CA SER A 165 -16.78 16.92 -6.97
C SER A 165 -17.48 15.83 -6.16
N ASN A 166 -17.41 15.86 -4.83
CA ASN A 166 -17.91 14.80 -3.95
C ASN A 166 -19.38 14.94 -3.56
N TYR A 167 -20.02 16.03 -3.96
CA TYR A 167 -21.39 16.35 -3.52
C TYR A 167 -22.34 16.49 -4.71
N PRO A 168 -23.58 15.98 -4.61
CA PRO A 168 -24.50 15.92 -5.75
C PRO A 168 -24.92 17.30 -6.27
N LEU A 169 -24.96 18.34 -5.40
CA LEU A 169 -25.40 19.69 -5.80
C LEU A 169 -24.28 20.56 -6.36
N THR A 170 -23.02 20.19 -6.14
CA THR A 170 -21.86 20.97 -6.57
C THR A 170 -21.06 20.30 -7.69
N ASN A 171 -21.38 19.06 -8.02
CA ASN A 171 -20.78 18.33 -9.14
C ASN A 171 -21.64 18.46 -10.40
N PRO A 172 -21.21 19.22 -11.44
CA PRO A 172 -22.02 19.48 -12.63
C PRO A 172 -22.30 18.21 -13.46
N GLU A 173 -21.36 17.26 -13.49
CA GLU A 173 -21.57 15.98 -14.17
C GLU A 173 -22.67 15.15 -13.48
N VAL A 174 -22.67 15.11 -12.15
CA VAL A 174 -23.71 14.43 -11.37
C VAL A 174 -25.07 15.12 -11.61
N LEU A 175 -25.13 16.46 -11.60
CA LEU A 175 -26.35 17.19 -11.88
C LEU A 175 -26.89 16.91 -13.28
N ARG A 176 -26.03 16.89 -14.31
CA ARG A 176 -26.42 16.52 -15.68
C ARG A 176 -26.99 15.10 -15.72
N ILE A 177 -26.28 14.13 -15.16
CA ILE A 177 -26.76 12.73 -15.11
C ILE A 177 -28.07 12.62 -14.34
N THR A 178 -28.23 13.37 -13.25
CA THR A 178 -29.46 13.37 -12.45
C THR A 178 -30.63 13.91 -13.26
N TRP A 179 -30.42 14.98 -14.03
CA TRP A 179 -31.42 15.50 -14.94
C TRP A 179 -31.78 14.51 -16.04
N GLU A 180 -30.79 13.97 -16.75
CA GLU A 180 -30.98 13.01 -17.85
C GLU A 180 -31.70 11.73 -17.37
N ARG A 181 -31.35 11.23 -16.20
CA ARG A 181 -31.91 10.01 -15.60
C ARG A 181 -33.12 10.28 -14.68
N LYS A 182 -33.61 11.51 -14.61
CA LYS A 182 -34.75 11.92 -13.76
C LYS A 182 -34.58 11.48 -12.30
N GLY A 183 -33.39 11.60 -11.76
CA GLY A 183 -33.03 11.24 -10.39
C GLY A 183 -32.74 9.75 -10.13
N MET A 184 -32.91 8.87 -11.11
CA MET A 184 -32.73 7.43 -10.93
C MET A 184 -31.29 7.04 -10.57
N ASN A 185 -30.29 7.84 -11.00
CA ASN A 185 -28.89 7.64 -10.58
C ASN A 185 -28.73 7.71 -9.05
N LEU A 186 -29.41 8.63 -8.38
CA LEU A 186 -29.34 8.75 -6.91
C LEU A 186 -30.05 7.58 -6.20
N VAL A 187 -31.15 7.08 -6.79
CA VAL A 187 -31.85 5.88 -6.29
C VAL A 187 -30.95 4.64 -6.42
N ASP A 188 -30.33 4.46 -7.58
CA ASP A 188 -29.39 3.36 -7.81
C ASP A 188 -28.15 3.50 -6.92
N GLY A 189 -27.65 4.73 -6.77
CA GLY A 189 -26.54 5.04 -5.86
C GLY A 189 -26.84 4.71 -4.40
N MET A 190 -28.05 5.05 -3.93
CA MET A 190 -28.49 4.69 -2.57
C MET A 190 -28.61 3.16 -2.41
N ARG A 191 -29.07 2.45 -3.45
CA ARG A 191 -29.11 0.98 -3.45
C ARG A 191 -27.71 0.38 -3.33
N ASN A 192 -26.75 0.89 -4.11
CA ASN A 192 -25.34 0.46 -4.04
C ASN A 192 -24.78 0.71 -2.63
N LEU A 193 -25.00 1.89 -2.05
CA LEU A 193 -24.55 2.22 -0.69
C LEU A 193 -25.13 1.26 0.36
N VAL A 194 -26.44 0.97 0.30
CA VAL A 194 -27.09 0.04 1.23
C VAL A 194 -26.56 -1.38 1.06
N GLU A 195 -26.24 -1.81 -0.16
CA GLU A 195 -25.67 -3.12 -0.42
C GLU A 195 -24.24 -3.22 0.16
N ASP A 196 -23.40 -2.21 -0.05
CA ASP A 196 -22.05 -2.15 0.51
C ASP A 196 -22.09 -2.15 2.05
N LEU A 197 -22.97 -1.38 2.67
CA LEU A 197 -23.17 -1.35 4.13
C LEU A 197 -23.69 -2.68 4.72
N ARG A 198 -24.46 -3.45 3.96
CA ARG A 198 -24.88 -4.79 4.39
C ARG A 198 -23.73 -5.80 4.38
N GLN A 199 -22.84 -5.68 3.39
CA GLN A 199 -21.66 -6.55 3.30
C GLN A 199 -20.60 -6.18 4.34
N ASN A 200 -20.45 -4.89 4.60
CA ASN A 200 -19.56 -4.35 5.62
C ASN A 200 -20.15 -3.06 6.21
N PRO A 201 -20.60 -3.07 7.48
CA PRO A 201 -21.26 -1.93 8.12
C PRO A 201 -20.29 -0.77 8.42
N ASN A 202 -19.51 -0.36 7.45
CA ASN A 202 -18.51 0.68 7.54
C ASN A 202 -18.58 1.61 6.33
N LEU A 203 -18.96 2.86 6.56
CA LEU A 203 -19.12 3.91 5.54
C LEU A 203 -17.86 4.18 4.70
N PHE A 204 -16.69 3.86 5.22
CA PHE A 204 -15.42 4.06 4.52
C PHE A 204 -15.01 2.86 3.64
N ASN A 205 -15.83 1.82 3.56
CA ASN A 205 -15.57 0.66 2.72
C ASN A 205 -16.43 0.72 1.46
N VAL A 206 -15.98 1.50 0.50
CA VAL A 206 -16.64 1.66 -0.79
C VAL A 206 -16.37 0.45 -1.68
N GLY A 207 -17.39 -0.08 -2.33
CA GLY A 207 -17.25 -1.16 -3.31
C GLY A 207 -16.42 -0.73 -4.52
N MET A 208 -15.22 -1.29 -4.70
CA MET A 208 -14.29 -0.91 -5.77
C MET A 208 -14.37 -1.81 -7.00
N THR A 209 -15.00 -2.98 -6.88
CA THR A 209 -15.11 -3.97 -7.98
C THR A 209 -16.36 -4.84 -7.80
N ASP A 210 -16.85 -5.39 -8.89
CA ASP A 210 -17.88 -6.44 -8.85
C ASP A 210 -17.25 -7.74 -8.33
N ARG A 211 -17.48 -8.02 -7.04
CA ARG A 211 -16.94 -9.21 -6.37
C ARG A 211 -17.57 -10.51 -6.85
N SER A 212 -18.79 -10.47 -7.41
CA SER A 212 -19.48 -11.65 -7.89
C SER A 212 -18.85 -12.26 -9.16
N ALA A 213 -18.02 -11.47 -9.85
CA ALA A 213 -17.33 -11.89 -11.06
C ALA A 213 -16.09 -12.77 -10.80
N PHE A 214 -15.65 -12.91 -9.54
CA PHE A 214 -14.38 -13.56 -9.21
C PHE A 214 -14.52 -14.64 -8.14
N GLU A 215 -13.82 -15.76 -8.37
CA GLU A 215 -13.72 -16.89 -7.45
C GLU A 215 -12.27 -17.42 -7.42
N VAL A 216 -11.67 -17.45 -6.22
CA VAL A 216 -10.32 -17.98 -6.01
C VAL A 216 -10.33 -19.50 -6.15
N GLY A 217 -9.56 -20.02 -7.11
CA GLY A 217 -9.57 -21.41 -7.57
C GLY A 217 -10.59 -21.69 -8.69
N GLY A 218 -11.49 -20.74 -9.00
CA GLY A 218 -12.42 -20.81 -10.12
C GLY A 218 -11.91 -20.08 -11.36
N ASN A 219 -11.72 -18.76 -11.25
CA ASN A 219 -11.21 -17.91 -12.33
C ASN A 219 -10.03 -17.00 -11.91
N LEU A 220 -9.64 -17.04 -10.63
CA LEU A 220 -8.39 -16.48 -10.10
C LEU A 220 -7.57 -17.60 -9.46
N ALA A 221 -6.24 -17.50 -9.46
CA ALA A 221 -5.32 -18.50 -8.92
C ALA A 221 -5.56 -19.88 -9.52
N THR A 222 -5.61 -19.95 -10.84
CA THR A 222 -5.99 -21.17 -11.58
C THR A 222 -4.81 -21.93 -12.19
N THR A 223 -3.57 -21.51 -11.94
CA THR A 223 -2.41 -22.25 -12.39
C THR A 223 -2.37 -23.63 -11.72
N PRO A 224 -2.31 -24.73 -12.47
CA PRO A 224 -2.37 -26.08 -11.91
C PRO A 224 -1.21 -26.39 -10.97
N GLY A 225 -1.50 -27.00 -9.85
CA GLY A 225 -0.52 -27.38 -8.84
C GLY A 225 -1.15 -28.16 -7.70
N LYS A 226 -0.36 -28.49 -6.71
CA LYS A 226 -0.79 -29.21 -5.50
C LYS A 226 -0.15 -28.59 -4.26
N VAL A 227 -0.88 -28.58 -3.16
CA VAL A 227 -0.32 -28.36 -1.83
C VAL A 227 0.43 -29.62 -1.43
N VAL A 228 1.72 -29.51 -1.18
CA VAL A 228 2.61 -30.63 -0.86
C VAL A 228 3.11 -30.58 0.60
N TYR A 229 2.93 -29.47 1.28
CA TYR A 229 3.27 -29.31 2.69
C TYR A 229 2.33 -28.31 3.36
N GLN A 230 2.04 -28.50 4.64
CA GLN A 230 1.21 -27.61 5.43
C GLN A 230 1.66 -27.58 6.88
N ASN A 231 1.62 -26.40 7.48
CA ASN A 231 1.72 -26.20 8.92
C ASN A 231 0.68 -25.16 9.41
N GLU A 232 0.81 -24.71 10.66
CA GLU A 232 -0.15 -23.79 11.26
C GLU A 232 -0.14 -22.36 10.67
N LEU A 233 0.93 -21.96 9.92
CA LEU A 233 1.05 -20.63 9.31
C LEU A 233 0.99 -20.63 7.78
N MET A 234 1.33 -21.74 7.12
CA MET A 234 1.37 -21.73 5.66
C MET A 234 1.03 -23.10 5.04
N GLN A 235 0.60 -23.07 3.79
CA GLN A 235 0.62 -24.15 2.83
C GLN A 235 1.72 -23.89 1.80
N LEU A 236 2.45 -24.93 1.38
CA LEU A 236 3.41 -24.84 0.29
C LEU A 236 2.82 -25.48 -0.95
N ILE A 237 2.68 -24.70 -2.01
CA ILE A 237 2.13 -25.12 -3.29
C ILE A 237 3.27 -25.40 -4.25
N GLN A 238 3.34 -26.63 -4.80
CA GLN A 238 4.17 -26.97 -5.95
C GLN A 238 3.32 -26.91 -7.22
N TYR A 239 3.76 -26.14 -8.22
CA TYR A 239 3.03 -26.02 -9.48
C TYR A 239 3.42 -27.11 -10.47
N THR A 240 2.41 -27.58 -11.22
CA THR A 240 2.55 -28.62 -12.23
C THR A 240 3.37 -28.09 -13.41
N PRO A 241 4.48 -28.73 -13.82
CA PRO A 241 5.29 -28.27 -14.93
C PRO A 241 4.54 -28.35 -16.26
N THR A 242 4.79 -27.39 -17.15
CA THR A 242 4.26 -27.37 -18.52
C THR A 242 5.30 -27.78 -19.55
N THR A 243 6.55 -27.96 -19.15
CA THR A 243 7.68 -28.35 -19.98
C THR A 243 8.16 -29.77 -19.66
N LYS A 244 8.84 -30.43 -20.60
CA LYS A 244 9.40 -31.79 -20.40
C LYS A 244 10.62 -31.80 -19.48
N THR A 245 11.37 -30.72 -19.50
CA THR A 245 12.54 -30.49 -18.65
C THR A 245 12.39 -29.18 -17.91
N VAL A 246 13.01 -29.08 -16.74
CA VAL A 246 13.00 -27.91 -15.87
C VAL A 246 14.41 -27.60 -15.38
N ALA A 247 14.64 -26.40 -14.89
CA ALA A 247 15.85 -26.03 -14.17
C ALA A 247 16.09 -26.96 -12.98
N GLN A 248 17.34 -27.36 -12.72
CA GLN A 248 17.68 -28.22 -11.58
C GLN A 248 17.35 -27.53 -10.26
N SER A 249 17.78 -26.30 -10.07
CA SER A 249 17.50 -25.52 -8.86
C SER A 249 16.03 -25.10 -8.82
N PRO A 250 15.22 -25.57 -7.86
CA PRO A 250 13.82 -25.13 -7.70
C PRO A 250 13.74 -23.63 -7.34
N LEU A 251 12.57 -23.06 -7.52
CA LEU A 251 12.30 -21.66 -7.21
C LEU A 251 11.24 -21.56 -6.10
N LEU A 252 11.63 -21.01 -4.95
CA LEU A 252 10.74 -20.67 -3.84
C LEU A 252 10.25 -19.23 -3.97
N ILE A 253 8.97 -18.99 -3.84
CA ILE A 253 8.39 -17.65 -3.74
C ILE A 253 7.79 -17.44 -2.34
N VAL A 254 8.28 -16.39 -1.65
CA VAL A 254 7.78 -15.92 -0.36
C VAL A 254 6.99 -14.63 -0.58
N PRO A 255 5.66 -14.71 -0.79
CA PRO A 255 4.83 -13.55 -1.07
C PRO A 255 4.48 -12.79 0.22
N PRO A 256 3.92 -11.58 0.12
CA PRO A 256 3.40 -10.89 1.29
C PRO A 256 2.22 -11.63 1.94
N TRP A 257 1.98 -11.34 3.23
CA TRP A 257 0.83 -11.83 4.00
C TRP A 257 -0.12 -10.72 4.47
N ILE A 258 0.07 -9.48 4.02
CA ILE A 258 -0.90 -8.40 4.19
C ILE A 258 -2.09 -8.61 3.26
N ASN A 259 -1.80 -9.06 2.04
CA ASN A 259 -2.75 -9.60 1.08
C ASN A 259 -2.30 -11.00 0.65
N LYS A 260 -3.12 -11.67 -0.13
CA LYS A 260 -2.93 -13.07 -0.49
C LYS A 260 -1.99 -13.26 -1.68
N PHE A 261 -1.31 -14.39 -1.75
CA PHE A 261 -0.27 -14.70 -2.74
C PHE A 261 -0.75 -14.62 -4.19
N TYR A 262 -2.05 -14.75 -4.45
CA TYR A 262 -2.58 -14.84 -5.81
C TYR A 262 -2.51 -13.53 -6.62
N ILE A 263 -1.97 -12.46 -6.05
CA ILE A 263 -1.49 -11.32 -6.86
C ILE A 263 -0.51 -11.79 -7.95
N LEU A 264 0.27 -12.82 -7.65
CA LEU A 264 1.23 -13.45 -8.57
C LEU A 264 0.56 -14.46 -9.52
N ASP A 265 -0.73 -14.76 -9.34
CA ASP A 265 -1.53 -15.69 -10.14
C ASP A 265 -2.98 -15.20 -10.28
N LEU A 266 -3.18 -13.98 -10.79
CA LEU A 266 -4.52 -13.41 -10.94
C LEU A 266 -5.33 -14.20 -11.96
N THR A 267 -5.17 -13.90 -13.24
CA THR A 267 -5.80 -14.64 -14.34
C THR A 267 -4.74 -15.34 -15.18
N ALA A 268 -5.12 -16.29 -16.00
CA ALA A 268 -4.19 -17.06 -16.84
C ALA A 268 -3.24 -16.18 -17.69
N ARG A 269 -3.69 -14.99 -18.12
CA ARG A 269 -2.86 -14.02 -18.87
C ARG A 269 -2.09 -13.06 -17.95
N ASN A 270 -2.49 -12.94 -16.70
CA ASN A 270 -1.93 -12.00 -15.73
C ASN A 270 -1.36 -12.77 -14.53
N SER A 271 -0.51 -13.78 -14.80
CA SER A 271 0.10 -14.66 -13.82
C SER A 271 1.61 -14.72 -14.02
N PHE A 272 2.36 -14.27 -13.02
CA PHE A 272 3.81 -14.42 -12.96
C PHE A 272 4.18 -15.89 -12.69
N ILE A 273 3.42 -16.56 -11.81
CA ILE A 273 3.63 -17.98 -11.47
C ILE A 273 3.50 -18.84 -12.73
N ARG A 274 2.43 -18.68 -13.49
CA ARG A 274 2.24 -19.44 -14.74
C ARG A 274 3.36 -19.18 -15.73
N TRP A 275 3.73 -17.92 -15.89
CA TRP A 275 4.83 -17.56 -16.77
C TRP A 275 6.15 -18.24 -16.35
N LEU A 276 6.47 -18.28 -15.04
CA LEU A 276 7.65 -18.96 -14.52
C LEU A 276 7.63 -20.47 -14.84
N VAL A 277 6.49 -21.12 -14.61
CA VAL A 277 6.31 -22.54 -14.94
C VAL A 277 6.50 -22.77 -16.44
N ASP A 278 5.94 -21.90 -17.29
CA ASP A 278 6.11 -21.97 -18.76
C ASP A 278 7.57 -21.70 -19.21
N GLN A 279 8.38 -21.03 -18.36
CA GLN A 279 9.83 -20.87 -18.59
C GLN A 279 10.66 -22.05 -18.06
N GLY A 280 10.04 -23.15 -17.66
CA GLY A 280 10.74 -24.35 -17.19
C GLY A 280 11.28 -24.24 -15.76
N GLN A 281 10.64 -23.47 -14.89
CA GLN A 281 10.94 -23.44 -13.45
C GLN A 281 10.12 -24.48 -12.70
N THR A 282 10.74 -25.15 -11.70
CA THR A 282 9.99 -25.89 -10.68
C THR A 282 9.59 -24.89 -9.60
N VAL A 283 8.36 -24.40 -9.61
CA VAL A 283 7.89 -23.29 -8.78
C VAL A 283 7.20 -23.79 -7.52
N PHE A 284 7.63 -23.29 -6.36
CA PHE A 284 6.98 -23.44 -5.07
C PHE A 284 6.57 -22.08 -4.52
N VAL A 285 5.36 -21.98 -3.98
CA VAL A 285 4.83 -20.73 -3.42
C VAL A 285 4.29 -20.97 -2.01
N VAL A 286 4.70 -20.10 -1.09
CA VAL A 286 4.11 -20.03 0.25
C VAL A 286 2.72 -19.39 0.15
N SER A 287 1.70 -20.10 0.58
CA SER A 287 0.33 -19.61 0.76
C SER A 287 0.07 -19.41 2.25
N TRP A 288 0.15 -18.17 2.72
CA TRP A 288 -0.01 -17.86 4.13
C TRP A 288 -1.44 -18.11 4.62
N ARG A 289 -1.57 -18.63 5.83
CA ARG A 289 -2.83 -18.71 6.54
C ARG A 289 -3.33 -17.31 6.87
N ASN A 290 -4.64 -17.10 6.77
CA ASN A 290 -5.27 -15.91 7.33
C ASN A 290 -5.43 -16.11 8.86
N PRO A 291 -4.65 -15.39 9.71
CA PRO A 291 -4.62 -15.71 11.14
C PRO A 291 -5.87 -15.25 11.88
N GLY A 292 -6.21 -16.02 12.91
CA GLY A 292 -7.23 -15.70 13.91
C GLY A 292 -6.61 -15.46 15.30
N PRO A 293 -7.44 -15.45 16.37
CA PRO A 293 -6.97 -15.26 17.74
C PRO A 293 -5.94 -16.30 18.21
N ALA A 294 -6.01 -17.53 17.67
CA ALA A 294 -5.09 -18.61 18.01
C ALA A 294 -3.62 -18.32 17.61
N GLN A 295 -3.41 -17.46 16.61
CA GLN A 295 -2.08 -17.08 16.14
C GLN A 295 -1.54 -15.79 16.77
N LYS A 296 -2.20 -15.24 17.80
CA LYS A 296 -1.85 -13.94 18.41
C LYS A 296 -0.38 -13.80 18.84
N ASP A 297 0.21 -14.91 19.33
CA ASP A 297 1.56 -14.96 19.87
C ASP A 297 2.61 -15.31 18.80
N LYS A 298 2.20 -15.52 17.54
CA LYS A 298 3.13 -15.75 16.42
C LYS A 298 3.90 -14.48 16.11
N GLY A 299 5.23 -14.55 16.24
CA GLY A 299 6.15 -13.44 16.00
C GLY A 299 6.83 -13.53 14.65
N TRP A 300 7.78 -12.61 14.41
CA TRP A 300 8.58 -12.59 13.19
C TRP A 300 9.42 -13.86 13.04
N GLU A 301 9.94 -14.38 14.14
CA GLU A 301 10.70 -15.65 14.20
C GLU A 301 9.85 -16.83 13.75
N ASP A 302 8.57 -16.92 14.23
CA ASP A 302 7.67 -18.00 13.80
C ASP A 302 7.40 -17.93 12.29
N TYR A 303 7.24 -16.72 11.73
CA TYR A 303 7.09 -16.55 10.27
C TYR A 303 8.35 -16.97 9.52
N MET A 304 9.55 -16.72 10.05
CA MET A 304 10.81 -17.19 9.48
C MET A 304 10.93 -18.72 9.53
N GLU A 305 10.69 -19.31 10.70
CA GLU A 305 10.86 -20.76 10.92
C GLU A 305 9.80 -21.59 10.21
N LEU A 306 8.52 -21.21 10.35
CA LEU A 306 7.37 -21.94 9.78
C LEU A 306 7.07 -21.53 8.32
N GLY A 307 7.67 -20.47 7.84
CA GLY A 307 7.58 -20.00 6.45
C GLY A 307 8.78 -20.46 5.62
N PRO A 308 9.72 -19.53 5.27
CA PRO A 308 10.80 -19.84 4.34
C PRO A 308 11.70 -20.98 4.79
N LEU A 309 12.05 -21.15 6.08
CA LEU A 309 12.90 -22.26 6.52
C LEU A 309 12.20 -23.61 6.37
N ALA A 310 10.93 -23.71 6.78
CA ALA A 310 10.13 -24.92 6.57
C ALA A 310 9.90 -25.21 5.08
N ALA A 311 9.71 -24.17 4.25
CA ALA A 311 9.57 -24.33 2.81
C ALA A 311 10.86 -24.86 2.16
N ILE A 312 12.04 -24.38 2.57
CA ILE A 312 13.34 -24.88 2.09
C ILE A 312 13.49 -26.38 2.37
N ASP A 313 13.19 -26.81 3.59
CA ASP A 313 13.31 -28.22 3.97
C ASP A 313 12.26 -29.08 3.22
N ALA A 314 11.03 -28.59 3.06
CA ALA A 314 9.99 -29.28 2.27
C ALA A 314 10.36 -29.39 0.78
N ILE A 315 10.94 -28.35 0.18
CA ILE A 315 11.38 -28.37 -1.23
C ILE A 315 12.48 -29.43 -1.42
N ARG A 316 13.44 -29.53 -0.48
CA ARG A 316 14.46 -30.58 -0.52
C ARG A 316 13.82 -31.98 -0.48
N GLU A 317 12.80 -32.20 0.33
CA GLU A 317 12.09 -33.47 0.37
C GLU A 317 11.28 -33.75 -0.92
N ALA A 318 10.69 -32.72 -1.49
CA ALA A 318 9.90 -32.83 -2.72
C ALA A 318 10.75 -33.07 -3.98
N THR A 319 11.98 -32.52 -4.02
CA THR A 319 12.79 -32.51 -5.25
C THR A 319 14.09 -33.28 -5.15
N GLY A 320 14.60 -33.53 -3.95
CA GLY A 320 15.93 -34.09 -3.72
C GLY A 320 17.08 -33.10 -3.90
N GLU A 321 16.78 -31.81 -4.20
CA GLU A 321 17.80 -30.79 -4.41
C GLU A 321 18.14 -30.08 -3.09
N ASP A 322 19.44 -29.92 -2.82
CA ASP A 322 19.94 -29.22 -1.63
C ASP A 322 19.99 -27.69 -1.82
N GLN A 323 19.91 -27.23 -3.06
CA GLN A 323 20.03 -25.83 -3.43
C GLN A 323 18.82 -25.35 -4.24
N LEU A 324 18.38 -24.13 -3.97
CA LEU A 324 17.24 -23.48 -4.64
C LEU A 324 17.45 -21.98 -4.83
N ASN A 325 16.66 -21.37 -5.69
CA ASN A 325 16.55 -19.93 -5.84
C ASN A 325 15.33 -19.41 -5.05
N ALA A 326 15.38 -18.18 -4.55
CA ALA A 326 14.28 -17.61 -3.78
C ALA A 326 13.86 -16.24 -4.28
N ILE A 327 12.54 -15.99 -4.30
CA ILE A 327 11.92 -14.68 -4.55
C ILE A 327 11.19 -14.25 -3.30
N GLY A 328 11.45 -13.02 -2.81
CA GLY A 328 10.65 -12.37 -1.78
C GLY A 328 9.90 -11.17 -2.37
N TYR A 329 8.62 -11.04 -2.07
CA TYR A 329 7.82 -9.91 -2.54
C TYR A 329 7.32 -9.09 -1.36
N CYS A 330 7.55 -7.76 -1.39
CA CYS A 330 7.13 -6.81 -0.36
C CYS A 330 7.60 -7.26 1.04
N ILE A 331 6.72 -7.34 2.05
CA ILE A 331 7.06 -7.85 3.40
C ILE A 331 7.60 -9.30 3.38
N GLY A 332 7.19 -10.12 2.39
CA GLY A 332 7.77 -11.45 2.17
C GLY A 332 9.24 -11.37 1.78
N GLY A 333 9.66 -10.33 1.08
CA GLY A 333 11.06 -10.05 0.80
C GLY A 333 11.81 -9.58 2.05
N THR A 334 11.21 -8.75 2.90
CA THR A 334 11.81 -8.36 4.19
C THR A 334 12.06 -9.60 5.08
N LEU A 335 11.08 -10.52 5.11
CA LEU A 335 11.23 -11.79 5.81
C LEU A 335 12.34 -12.66 5.18
N LEU A 336 12.39 -12.75 3.85
CA LEU A 336 13.44 -13.49 3.14
C LEU A 336 14.83 -12.89 3.46
N GLY A 337 14.98 -11.57 3.44
CA GLY A 337 16.23 -10.89 3.81
C GLY A 337 16.68 -11.22 5.24
N SER A 338 15.73 -11.17 6.20
CA SER A 338 15.98 -11.59 7.59
C SER A 338 16.40 -13.07 7.66
N THR A 339 15.72 -13.93 6.89
CA THR A 339 16.04 -15.38 6.81
C THR A 339 17.43 -15.61 6.22
N MET A 340 17.80 -14.87 5.18
CA MET A 340 19.12 -14.98 4.55
C MET A 340 20.25 -14.62 5.53
N ALA A 341 20.09 -13.50 6.27
CA ALA A 341 21.08 -13.11 7.28
C ALA A 341 21.20 -14.16 8.39
N TRP A 342 20.09 -14.75 8.83
CA TRP A 342 20.08 -15.85 9.79
C TRP A 342 20.78 -17.11 9.24
N LEU A 343 20.53 -17.47 7.97
CA LEU A 343 21.18 -18.61 7.30
C LEU A 343 22.71 -18.43 7.20
N GLU A 344 23.17 -17.22 6.94
CA GLU A 344 24.62 -16.92 6.93
C GLU A 344 25.24 -17.13 8.32
N LYS A 345 24.61 -16.65 9.40
CA LYS A 345 25.06 -16.91 10.79
C LYS A 345 25.11 -18.41 11.11
N LYS A 346 24.17 -19.20 10.63
CA LYS A 346 24.12 -20.66 10.79
C LYS A 346 25.04 -21.42 9.82
N GLN A 347 25.71 -20.75 8.91
CA GLN A 347 26.53 -21.33 7.84
C GLN A 347 25.75 -22.36 6.98
N ARG A 348 24.44 -22.17 6.85
CA ARG A 348 23.56 -22.95 5.97
C ARG A 348 23.39 -22.21 4.65
N LYS A 349 23.65 -22.87 3.51
CA LYS A 349 23.64 -22.26 2.18
C LYS A 349 22.69 -22.98 1.20
N PRO A 350 21.39 -23.11 1.55
CA PRO A 350 20.41 -23.74 0.67
C PRO A 350 19.98 -22.83 -0.49
N ILE A 351 20.20 -21.52 -0.40
CA ILE A 351 19.78 -20.55 -1.41
C ILE A 351 21.01 -20.08 -2.19
N VAL A 352 20.95 -20.18 -3.52
CA VAL A 352 22.06 -19.82 -4.43
C VAL A 352 21.87 -18.45 -5.07
N SER A 353 20.65 -17.95 -5.15
CA SER A 353 20.34 -16.57 -5.53
C SER A 353 19.05 -16.09 -4.91
N THR A 354 18.94 -14.78 -4.71
CA THR A 354 17.71 -14.15 -4.21
C THR A 354 17.19 -13.08 -5.15
N THR A 355 15.86 -12.93 -5.19
CA THR A 355 15.19 -11.84 -5.89
C THR A 355 14.26 -11.13 -4.93
N TYR A 356 14.33 -9.80 -4.87
CA TYR A 356 13.47 -8.95 -4.05
C TYR A 356 12.60 -8.08 -4.93
N LEU A 357 11.29 -8.22 -4.81
CA LEU A 357 10.32 -7.47 -5.59
C LEU A 357 9.69 -6.40 -4.70
N THR A 358 9.93 -5.12 -5.00
CA THR A 358 9.39 -3.95 -4.25
C THR A 358 9.44 -4.16 -2.73
N THR A 359 10.62 -4.51 -2.24
CA THR A 359 10.88 -4.92 -0.85
C THR A 359 11.62 -3.83 -0.09
N LEU A 360 11.12 -3.43 1.09
CA LEU A 360 11.88 -2.63 2.04
C LEU A 360 12.79 -3.53 2.88
N LEU A 361 14.08 -3.21 2.89
CA LEU A 361 15.07 -3.70 3.85
C LEU A 361 15.56 -2.54 4.71
N ASP A 362 15.73 -1.36 4.12
CA ASP A 362 15.89 -0.09 4.79
C ASP A 362 14.51 0.59 4.92
N PHE A 363 14.19 1.09 6.11
CA PHE A 363 12.92 1.75 6.44
C PHE A 363 13.12 3.24 6.76
N SER A 364 14.25 3.84 6.37
CA SER A 364 14.55 5.26 6.62
C SER A 364 13.53 6.21 5.99
N ASP A 365 12.96 5.86 4.84
CA ASP A 365 11.78 6.51 4.27
C ASP A 365 10.72 5.46 3.93
N PRO A 366 9.79 5.17 4.86
CA PRO A 366 8.80 4.12 4.71
C PRO A 366 7.62 4.51 3.79
N GLY A 367 7.79 5.54 2.97
CA GLY A 367 6.76 6.01 2.05
C GLY A 367 5.55 6.62 2.74
N GLY A 368 4.40 6.55 2.07
CA GLY A 368 3.16 7.16 2.57
C GLY A 368 2.70 6.64 3.93
N ILE A 369 3.04 5.40 4.30
CA ILE A 369 2.66 4.81 5.59
C ILE A 369 3.41 5.45 6.77
N GLY A 370 4.53 6.12 6.51
CA GLY A 370 5.35 6.80 7.54
C GLY A 370 4.58 7.80 8.39
N VAL A 371 3.51 8.40 7.86
CA VAL A 371 2.65 9.34 8.61
C VAL A 371 1.96 8.70 9.81
N PHE A 372 1.82 7.37 9.82
CA PHE A 372 1.23 6.59 10.91
C PHE A 372 2.28 5.95 11.81
N ILE A 373 3.58 6.12 11.52
CA ILE A 373 4.67 5.50 12.25
C ILE A 373 5.21 6.46 13.31
N ASN A 374 4.64 6.35 14.49
CA ASN A 374 5.11 7.02 15.70
C ASN A 374 4.65 6.20 16.93
N ASP A 375 5.28 6.47 18.08
CA ASP A 375 4.97 5.73 19.32
C ASP A 375 3.51 5.81 19.75
N HIS A 376 2.83 6.93 19.51
CA HIS A 376 1.44 7.11 19.90
C HIS A 376 0.52 6.24 19.03
N SER A 377 0.66 6.32 17.72
CA SER A 377 -0.11 5.54 16.75
C SER A 377 0.11 4.04 16.95
N ILE A 378 1.38 3.61 17.10
CA ILE A 378 1.71 2.19 17.30
C ILE A 378 1.07 1.67 18.60
N ARG A 379 1.15 2.41 19.72
CA ARG A 379 0.44 2.03 20.95
C ARG A 379 -1.07 1.95 20.80
N GLY A 380 -1.65 2.79 19.94
CA GLY A 380 -3.08 2.72 19.59
C GLY A 380 -3.43 1.41 18.88
N ILE A 381 -2.63 1.05 17.88
CA ILE A 381 -2.76 -0.21 17.12
C ILE A 381 -2.57 -1.42 18.03
N GLU A 382 -1.55 -1.41 18.90
CA GLU A 382 -1.27 -2.49 19.85
C GLU A 382 -2.43 -2.74 20.79
N ARG A 383 -3.00 -1.67 21.40
CA ARG A 383 -4.21 -1.80 22.25
C ARG A 383 -5.41 -2.40 21.52
N ALA A 384 -5.57 -2.06 20.24
CA ALA A 384 -6.62 -2.66 19.42
C ALA A 384 -6.36 -4.14 19.15
N MET A 385 -5.10 -4.51 18.87
CA MET A 385 -4.69 -5.89 18.66
C MET A 385 -4.75 -6.74 19.93
N ASP A 386 -4.40 -6.21 21.09
CA ASP A 386 -4.44 -6.94 22.38
C ASP A 386 -5.83 -7.51 22.69
N ARG A 387 -6.88 -6.81 22.28
CA ARG A 387 -8.27 -7.26 22.50
C ARG A 387 -8.71 -8.39 21.57
N LYS A 388 -8.20 -8.40 20.33
CA LYS A 388 -8.59 -9.37 19.28
C LYS A 388 -7.55 -10.47 19.05
N GLY A 389 -6.30 -10.22 19.42
CA GLY A 389 -5.15 -11.06 19.11
C GLY A 389 -4.55 -10.81 17.72
N TYR A 390 -5.12 -9.91 16.92
CA TYR A 390 -4.65 -9.58 15.57
C TYR A 390 -5.11 -8.18 15.14
N LEU A 391 -4.41 -7.59 14.17
CA LEU A 391 -4.90 -6.45 13.42
C LEU A 391 -5.85 -6.95 12.33
N ASP A 392 -7.06 -6.40 12.29
CA ASP A 392 -8.06 -6.73 11.28
C ASP A 392 -7.59 -6.28 9.88
N GLY A 393 -7.61 -7.17 8.89
CA GLY A 393 -7.19 -6.87 7.53
C GLY A 393 -7.95 -5.70 6.87
N ARG A 394 -9.18 -5.43 7.34
CA ARG A 394 -9.97 -4.27 6.89
C ARG A 394 -9.39 -2.94 7.37
N ALA A 395 -8.73 -2.91 8.53
CA ALA A 395 -8.04 -1.71 9.03
C ALA A 395 -6.83 -1.39 8.14
N MET A 396 -6.05 -2.40 7.75
CA MET A 396 -4.94 -2.22 6.80
C MET A 396 -5.43 -1.72 5.43
N ALA A 397 -6.48 -2.32 4.88
CA ALA A 397 -7.06 -1.88 3.62
C ALA A 397 -7.54 -0.42 3.69
N PHE A 398 -8.15 0.00 4.80
CA PHE A 398 -8.56 1.38 5.03
C PHE A 398 -7.35 2.33 5.05
N THR A 399 -6.27 1.98 5.75
CA THR A 399 -5.04 2.78 5.81
C THR A 399 -4.45 2.97 4.41
N PHE A 400 -4.33 1.90 3.61
CA PHE A 400 -3.84 2.01 2.23
C PHE A 400 -4.76 2.83 1.32
N ASN A 401 -6.07 2.75 1.51
CA ASN A 401 -7.03 3.57 0.74
C ASN A 401 -6.90 5.06 1.08
N LEU A 402 -6.59 5.41 2.34
CA LEU A 402 -6.34 6.79 2.74
C LEU A 402 -5.07 7.38 2.11
N LEU A 403 -4.07 6.56 1.77
CA LEU A 403 -2.86 7.04 1.10
C LEU A 403 -3.14 7.51 -0.34
N ARG A 404 -4.25 7.06 -0.95
CA ARG A 404 -4.70 7.43 -2.30
C ARG A 404 -6.20 7.69 -2.30
N GLU A 405 -6.68 8.52 -1.39
CA GLU A 405 -8.10 8.74 -1.10
C GLU A 405 -8.92 9.19 -2.32
N ASN A 406 -8.33 10.01 -3.20
CA ASN A 406 -9.03 10.47 -4.39
C ASN A 406 -9.28 9.35 -5.40
N ASP A 407 -8.32 8.42 -5.55
CA ASP A 407 -8.41 7.31 -6.49
C ASP A 407 -9.19 6.12 -5.92
N LEU A 408 -8.98 5.80 -4.62
CA LEU A 408 -9.49 4.57 -4.00
C LEU A 408 -10.73 4.78 -3.11
N PHE A 409 -11.11 6.03 -2.82
CA PHE A 409 -12.31 6.34 -2.06
C PHE A 409 -13.23 7.30 -2.80
N TRP A 410 -12.82 8.57 -3.03
CA TRP A 410 -13.71 9.62 -3.57
C TRP A 410 -14.15 9.35 -5.02
N SER A 411 -13.30 8.74 -5.83
CA SER A 411 -13.68 8.33 -7.19
C SER A 411 -14.84 7.32 -7.18
N TYR A 412 -14.75 6.30 -6.31
CA TYR A 412 -15.81 5.29 -6.18
C TYR A 412 -17.05 5.85 -5.49
N TRP A 413 -16.89 6.70 -4.46
CA TRP A 413 -18.00 7.44 -3.85
C TRP A 413 -18.84 8.17 -4.91
N THR A 414 -18.17 8.95 -5.74
CA THR A 414 -18.86 9.73 -6.79
C THR A 414 -19.48 8.83 -7.86
N ASN A 415 -18.74 7.84 -8.35
CA ASN A 415 -19.25 6.99 -9.43
C ASN A 415 -20.36 6.04 -8.94
N ASN A 416 -20.18 5.37 -7.80
CA ASN A 416 -21.14 4.37 -7.35
C ASN A 416 -22.38 4.99 -6.70
N TYR A 417 -22.19 6.03 -5.86
CA TYR A 417 -23.30 6.53 -5.03
C TYR A 417 -23.94 7.79 -5.58
N LEU A 418 -23.19 8.63 -6.31
CA LEU A 418 -23.77 9.84 -6.89
C LEU A 418 -24.20 9.64 -8.35
N LYS A 419 -23.40 8.95 -9.16
CA LYS A 419 -23.75 8.64 -10.57
C LYS A 419 -24.56 7.34 -10.70
N GLY A 420 -24.64 6.51 -9.65
CA GLY A 420 -25.39 5.25 -9.64
C GLY A 420 -24.81 4.18 -10.57
N LEU A 421 -23.50 4.21 -10.77
CA LEU A 421 -22.78 3.21 -11.57
C LEU A 421 -22.45 1.99 -10.71
N LYS A 422 -22.37 0.82 -11.35
CA LYS A 422 -21.80 -0.37 -10.71
C LYS A 422 -20.31 -0.45 -11.03
N PRO A 423 -19.47 -0.82 -10.06
CA PRO A 423 -18.05 -1.05 -10.33
C PRO A 423 -17.87 -2.13 -11.39
N ALA A 424 -16.94 -1.90 -12.32
CA ALA A 424 -16.55 -2.93 -13.27
C ALA A 424 -15.80 -4.07 -12.56
N ALA A 425 -15.90 -5.28 -13.11
CA ALA A 425 -15.10 -6.39 -12.64
C ALA A 425 -13.62 -6.15 -12.96
N PHE A 426 -12.79 -6.06 -11.92
CA PHE A 426 -11.35 -5.86 -12.05
C PHE A 426 -10.59 -6.75 -11.05
N ASP A 427 -9.83 -7.71 -11.57
CA ASP A 427 -9.15 -8.76 -10.82
C ASP A 427 -8.19 -8.22 -9.74
N LEU A 428 -7.41 -7.19 -10.06
CA LEU A 428 -6.46 -6.59 -9.15
C LEU A 428 -7.16 -5.89 -7.97
N LEU A 429 -8.30 -5.21 -8.22
CA LEU A 429 -9.08 -4.58 -7.14
C LEU A 429 -9.81 -5.62 -6.28
N TYR A 430 -10.24 -6.75 -6.88
CA TYR A 430 -10.75 -7.86 -6.10
C TYR A 430 -9.70 -8.37 -5.11
N TRP A 431 -8.47 -8.64 -5.60
CA TRP A 431 -7.35 -9.02 -4.76
C TRP A 431 -7.05 -7.97 -3.67
N ASN A 432 -7.02 -6.69 -4.02
CA ASN A 432 -6.74 -5.60 -3.08
C ASN A 432 -7.75 -5.54 -1.91
N THR A 433 -9.01 -5.96 -2.16
CA THR A 433 -10.04 -6.03 -1.11
C THR A 433 -10.03 -7.34 -0.33
N ASP A 434 -9.23 -8.33 -0.72
CA ASP A 434 -9.10 -9.63 -0.07
C ASP A 434 -7.89 -9.68 0.86
N GLY A 435 -7.82 -8.71 1.78
CA GLY A 435 -6.77 -8.61 2.79
C GLY A 435 -6.81 -9.71 3.84
N THR A 436 -5.73 -9.84 4.60
CA THR A 436 -5.57 -10.79 5.69
C THR A 436 -5.41 -10.08 7.03
N ASN A 437 -5.75 -10.76 8.11
CA ASN A 437 -5.43 -10.32 9.47
C ASN A 437 -3.92 -10.46 9.73
N LEU A 438 -3.41 -9.73 10.70
CA LEU A 438 -1.99 -9.76 11.09
C LEU A 438 -1.88 -10.10 12.57
N PRO A 439 -1.13 -11.17 12.98
CA PRO A 439 -0.96 -11.53 14.38
C PRO A 439 -0.39 -10.37 15.19
N ALA A 440 -0.90 -10.17 16.39
CA ALA A 440 -0.54 -9.03 17.23
C ALA A 440 0.97 -8.93 17.49
N ARG A 441 1.60 -10.04 17.89
CA ARG A 441 3.05 -10.08 18.19
C ARG A 441 3.90 -9.80 16.95
N MET A 442 3.61 -10.44 15.82
CA MET A 442 4.37 -10.25 14.57
C MET A 442 4.24 -8.81 14.07
N HIS A 443 3.03 -8.27 14.05
CA HIS A 443 2.79 -6.93 13.51
C HIS A 443 3.38 -5.82 14.39
N SER A 444 3.27 -5.94 15.73
CA SER A 444 3.93 -5.03 16.66
C SER A 444 5.45 -5.02 16.48
N TYR A 445 6.08 -6.21 16.37
CA TYR A 445 7.51 -6.32 16.08
C TYR A 445 7.88 -5.61 14.78
N TYR A 446 7.15 -5.85 13.69
CA TYR A 446 7.38 -5.24 12.38
C TYR A 446 7.29 -3.71 12.43
N LEU A 447 6.24 -3.18 13.09
CA LEU A 447 6.07 -1.72 13.23
C LEU A 447 7.16 -1.08 14.08
N ARG A 448 7.59 -1.72 15.18
CA ARG A 448 8.58 -1.13 16.08
C ARG A 448 10.01 -1.31 15.58
N GLU A 449 10.41 -2.55 15.30
CA GLU A 449 11.80 -2.84 15.02
C GLU A 449 12.22 -2.38 13.63
N MET A 450 11.32 -2.48 12.64
CA MET A 450 11.63 -2.12 11.26
C MET A 450 11.15 -0.71 10.92
N TYR A 451 9.86 -0.42 11.01
CA TYR A 451 9.36 0.90 10.61
C TYR A 451 9.80 2.03 11.53
N LEU A 452 9.68 1.87 12.86
CA LEU A 452 9.97 2.96 13.81
C LEU A 452 11.47 3.14 14.04
N HIS A 453 12.20 2.03 14.18
CA HIS A 453 13.62 2.06 14.58
C HIS A 453 14.59 1.71 13.45
N ASN A 454 14.12 1.21 12.29
CA ASN A 454 14.94 0.83 11.15
C ASN A 454 16.10 -0.12 11.47
N ARG A 455 15.93 -1.03 12.45
CA ARG A 455 17.00 -1.88 12.98
C ARG A 455 17.46 -2.97 12.04
N LEU A 456 16.69 -3.30 10.99
CA LEU A 456 17.05 -4.38 10.07
C LEU A 456 18.36 -4.10 9.32
N VAL A 457 18.65 -2.83 8.99
CA VAL A 457 19.88 -2.43 8.31
C VAL A 457 21.05 -2.18 9.28
N GLU A 458 20.77 -2.10 10.59
CA GLU A 458 21.81 -1.94 11.59
C GLU A 458 22.48 -3.31 11.88
N PRO A 459 23.80 -3.46 11.71
CA PRO A 459 24.46 -4.72 11.97
C PRO A 459 24.22 -5.22 13.40
N ASP A 460 23.78 -6.47 13.51
CA ASP A 460 23.57 -7.19 14.79
C ASP A 460 22.54 -6.54 15.75
N ALA A 461 21.76 -5.55 15.29
CA ALA A 461 20.73 -4.88 16.11
C ALA A 461 19.49 -5.74 16.35
N LEU A 462 19.20 -6.70 15.48
CA LEU A 462 18.09 -7.64 15.62
C LEU A 462 18.62 -9.05 15.93
N SER A 463 17.90 -9.76 16.80
CA SER A 463 18.15 -11.17 17.08
C SER A 463 16.92 -11.99 16.68
N LEU A 464 17.12 -13.07 15.91
CA LEU A 464 16.10 -14.01 15.46
C LEU A 464 16.52 -15.44 15.81
N ALA A 465 15.64 -16.17 16.48
CA ALA A 465 15.90 -17.55 16.92
C ALA A 465 17.29 -17.73 17.57
N GLY A 466 17.67 -16.77 18.41
CA GLY A 466 18.91 -16.79 19.17
C GLY A 466 20.18 -16.32 18.44
N GLU A 467 20.07 -15.90 17.17
CA GLU A 467 21.19 -15.36 16.39
C GLU A 467 21.01 -13.88 16.09
N SER A 468 22.04 -13.06 16.28
CA SER A 468 22.06 -11.69 15.77
C SER A 468 22.24 -11.70 14.27
N ILE A 469 21.47 -10.88 13.55
CA ILE A 469 21.47 -10.86 12.09
C ILE A 469 22.13 -9.61 11.52
N ASN A 470 22.79 -9.78 10.37
CA ASN A 470 23.44 -8.69 9.66
C ASN A 470 23.27 -8.89 8.14
N LEU A 471 22.54 -7.99 7.48
CA LEU A 471 22.31 -8.06 6.04
C LEU A 471 23.61 -7.97 5.23
N ALA A 472 24.64 -7.27 5.73
CA ALA A 472 25.93 -7.14 5.05
C ALA A 472 26.70 -8.47 4.94
N GLU A 473 26.36 -9.48 5.73
CA GLU A 473 26.98 -10.81 5.64
C GLU A 473 26.42 -11.66 4.50
N ILE A 474 25.28 -11.27 3.89
CA ILE A 474 24.66 -11.99 2.78
C ILE A 474 25.55 -11.86 1.53
N GLN A 475 26.07 -12.98 1.04
CA GLN A 475 27.00 -13.03 -0.08
C GLN A 475 26.39 -13.58 -1.38
N VAL A 476 25.16 -14.11 -1.34
CA VAL A 476 24.53 -14.67 -2.53
C VAL A 476 24.18 -13.57 -3.54
N PRO A 477 24.32 -13.83 -4.86
CA PRO A 477 23.87 -12.90 -5.89
C PRO A 477 22.39 -12.54 -5.70
N SER A 478 22.09 -11.26 -5.73
CA SER A 478 20.77 -10.73 -5.40
C SER A 478 20.26 -9.78 -6.47
N PHE A 479 19.02 -10.00 -6.92
CA PHE A 479 18.31 -9.17 -7.86
C PHE A 479 17.25 -8.35 -7.12
N PHE A 480 17.29 -7.04 -7.25
CA PHE A 480 16.32 -6.13 -6.64
C PHE A 480 15.49 -5.44 -7.73
N LEU A 481 14.19 -5.65 -7.70
CA LEU A 481 13.23 -4.91 -8.52
C LEU A 481 12.51 -3.89 -7.67
N SER A 482 12.62 -2.62 -8.05
CA SER A 482 11.79 -1.55 -7.49
C SER A 482 10.84 -0.99 -8.54
N ALA A 483 9.85 -0.20 -8.13
CA ALA A 483 8.91 0.43 -9.04
C ALA A 483 8.94 1.96 -8.87
N ARG A 484 9.07 2.68 -10.00
CA ARG A 484 9.34 4.13 -10.01
C ARG A 484 8.26 4.97 -9.32
N GLN A 485 7.00 4.54 -9.43
CA GLN A 485 5.84 5.24 -8.85
C GLN A 485 5.33 4.54 -7.58
N ASP A 486 6.17 3.73 -6.95
CA ASP A 486 5.83 3.06 -5.70
C ASP A 486 5.78 4.07 -4.55
N HIS A 487 4.63 4.15 -3.89
CA HIS A 487 4.39 5.02 -2.74
C HIS A 487 4.44 4.26 -1.40
N ILE A 488 4.60 2.92 -1.45
CA ILE A 488 4.70 2.02 -0.29
C ILE A 488 6.17 1.70 -0.02
N ALA A 489 6.86 1.14 -1.02
CA ALA A 489 8.28 0.86 -0.98
C ALA A 489 9.00 1.77 -1.99
N LYS A 490 9.28 3.00 -1.60
CA LYS A 490 9.90 4.00 -2.48
C LYS A 490 11.20 3.46 -3.07
N TRP A 491 11.39 3.60 -4.38
CA TRP A 491 12.50 3.00 -5.09
C TRP A 491 13.88 3.49 -4.59
N LYS A 492 14.00 4.73 -4.12
CA LYS A 492 15.25 5.26 -3.55
C LYS A 492 15.61 4.54 -2.24
N THR A 493 14.62 4.30 -1.39
CA THR A 493 14.83 3.58 -0.13
C THR A 493 15.10 2.10 -0.36
N THR A 494 14.43 1.48 -1.35
CA THR A 494 14.75 0.10 -1.73
C THR A 494 16.15 -0.01 -2.36
N TYR A 495 16.62 1.01 -3.07
CA TYR A 495 17.98 1.11 -3.58
C TYR A 495 19.00 1.15 -2.43
N GLU A 496 18.77 1.97 -1.40
CA GLU A 496 19.62 2.02 -0.21
C GLU A 496 19.68 0.65 0.49
N GLY A 497 18.53 0.02 0.68
CA GLY A 497 18.46 -1.34 1.25
C GLY A 497 19.19 -2.39 0.43
N ALA A 498 19.19 -2.30 -0.89
CA ALA A 498 19.91 -3.21 -1.76
C ALA A 498 21.44 -3.10 -1.59
N LYS A 499 21.94 -1.88 -1.37
CA LYS A 499 23.38 -1.60 -1.19
C LYS A 499 23.96 -2.14 0.14
N VAL A 500 23.11 -2.50 1.10
CA VAL A 500 23.56 -3.08 2.38
C VAL A 500 24.15 -4.48 2.19
N TYR A 501 23.77 -5.21 1.15
CA TYR A 501 24.23 -6.57 0.91
C TYR A 501 25.72 -6.64 0.56
N GLY A 502 26.42 -7.64 1.13
CA GLY A 502 27.84 -7.86 0.87
C GLY A 502 28.14 -8.60 -0.43
N GLY A 503 27.14 -9.25 -1.03
CA GLY A 503 27.26 -9.99 -2.30
C GLY A 503 27.00 -9.12 -3.53
N GLN A 504 27.02 -9.76 -4.70
CA GLN A 504 26.72 -9.07 -5.96
C GLN A 504 25.23 -8.67 -6.03
N VAL A 505 24.98 -7.40 -6.27
CA VAL A 505 23.63 -6.83 -6.40
C VAL A 505 23.38 -6.40 -7.84
N THR A 506 22.23 -6.82 -8.39
CA THR A 506 21.66 -6.30 -9.64
C THR A 506 20.39 -5.52 -9.29
N PHE A 507 20.37 -4.21 -9.55
CA PHE A 507 19.22 -3.37 -9.28
C PHE A 507 18.49 -3.00 -10.58
N VAL A 508 17.18 -3.18 -10.59
CA VAL A 508 16.30 -2.87 -11.73
C VAL A 508 15.14 -2.02 -11.26
N LEU A 509 14.83 -0.95 -11.98
CA LEU A 509 13.72 -0.07 -11.69
C LEU A 509 12.63 -0.25 -12.75
N SER A 510 11.47 -0.80 -12.38
CA SER A 510 10.33 -0.90 -13.29
C SER A 510 9.52 0.40 -13.34
N GLY A 511 8.82 0.64 -14.42
CA GLY A 511 7.79 1.67 -14.50
C GLY A 511 6.57 1.32 -13.65
N SER A 512 5.65 2.32 -13.45
CA SER A 512 4.41 2.15 -12.66
C SER A 512 4.64 2.00 -11.14
N GLY A 513 3.63 1.48 -10.41
CA GLY A 513 3.61 1.43 -8.94
C GLY A 513 3.84 0.03 -8.39
N HIS A 514 3.68 -0.10 -7.08
CA HIS A 514 3.99 -1.27 -6.24
C HIS A 514 3.54 -2.63 -6.80
N ILE A 515 2.37 -2.68 -7.41
CA ILE A 515 1.80 -3.92 -7.94
C ILE A 515 1.97 -4.00 -9.46
N ALA A 516 1.55 -2.96 -10.20
CA ALA A 516 1.58 -2.97 -11.65
C ALA A 516 3.02 -2.92 -12.22
N GLY A 517 3.99 -2.42 -11.47
CA GLY A 517 5.42 -2.49 -11.80
C GLY A 517 5.96 -3.92 -11.71
N VAL A 518 5.46 -4.74 -10.79
CA VAL A 518 5.84 -6.14 -10.60
C VAL A 518 5.06 -7.04 -11.57
N ILE A 519 3.71 -6.94 -11.56
CA ILE A 519 2.83 -7.77 -12.40
C ILE A 519 2.65 -7.11 -13.77
N ASN A 520 3.68 -7.23 -14.58
CA ASN A 520 3.75 -6.65 -15.93
C ASN A 520 4.07 -7.72 -16.98
N PRO A 521 3.11 -8.56 -17.38
CA PRO A 521 3.34 -9.64 -18.34
C PRO A 521 3.91 -9.13 -19.67
N PRO A 522 4.87 -9.82 -20.30
CA PRO A 522 5.55 -9.38 -21.51
C PRO A 522 4.61 -9.01 -22.67
N TYR A 523 3.48 -9.72 -22.83
CA TYR A 523 2.54 -9.48 -23.93
C TYR A 523 1.86 -8.10 -23.88
N LYS A 524 1.87 -7.43 -22.71
CA LYS A 524 1.26 -6.09 -22.55
C LYS A 524 2.13 -4.97 -23.11
N GLU A 525 3.42 -5.19 -23.25
CA GLU A 525 4.41 -4.21 -23.74
C GLU A 525 4.29 -2.84 -23.06
N LYS A 526 4.05 -2.81 -21.73
CA LYS A 526 3.79 -1.60 -20.96
C LYS A 526 4.91 -1.28 -19.98
N TYR A 527 4.93 -0.02 -19.56
CA TYR A 527 5.69 0.59 -18.47
C TYR A 527 7.18 0.76 -18.69
N GLY A 528 7.89 -0.17 -19.31
CA GLY A 528 9.35 -0.15 -19.41
C GLY A 528 10.05 -0.39 -18.07
N TYR A 529 11.37 -0.51 -18.13
CA TYR A 529 12.24 -0.64 -16.97
C TYR A 529 13.62 -0.04 -17.26
N TRP A 530 14.39 0.23 -16.19
CA TRP A 530 15.73 0.78 -16.27
C TRP A 530 16.72 -0.17 -15.61
N THR A 531 17.92 -0.28 -16.20
CA THR A 531 19.05 -1.05 -15.69
C THR A 531 20.31 -0.21 -15.67
N ASN A 532 21.21 -0.52 -14.75
CA ASN A 532 22.53 0.03 -14.69
C ASN A 532 23.46 -1.02 -14.07
N ASP A 533 24.60 -1.26 -14.69
CA ASP A 533 25.59 -2.24 -14.19
C ASP A 533 26.35 -1.70 -12.97
N ASP A 534 26.41 -0.37 -12.81
CA ASP A 534 27.03 0.30 -11.68
C ASP A 534 26.01 0.58 -10.57
N LEU A 535 26.46 0.58 -9.32
CA LEU A 535 25.69 0.95 -8.14
C LEU A 535 26.33 2.17 -7.47
N PRO A 536 26.16 3.39 -8.03
CA PRO A 536 26.70 4.60 -7.42
C PRO A 536 26.09 4.87 -6.03
N ALA A 537 26.76 5.76 -5.27
CA ALA A 537 26.35 6.04 -3.89
C ALA A 537 24.93 6.58 -3.83
N GLU A 538 24.54 7.47 -4.77
CA GLU A 538 23.25 8.15 -4.78
C GLU A 538 22.29 7.49 -5.77
N ALA A 539 21.06 7.26 -5.33
CA ALA A 539 20.01 6.67 -6.18
C ALA A 539 19.69 7.53 -7.42
N ASP A 540 19.78 8.86 -7.28
CA ASP A 540 19.53 9.77 -8.41
C ASP A 540 20.64 9.66 -9.49
N ASP A 541 21.89 9.45 -9.10
CA ASP A 541 23.00 9.23 -10.03
C ASP A 541 22.85 7.90 -10.76
N TRP A 542 22.37 6.86 -10.05
CA TRP A 542 22.02 5.59 -10.65
C TRP A 542 20.96 5.77 -11.74
N PHE A 543 19.89 6.51 -11.45
CA PHE A 543 18.80 6.72 -12.40
C PHE A 543 19.21 7.58 -13.61
N GLN A 544 20.06 8.59 -13.41
CA GLN A 544 20.52 9.46 -14.50
C GLN A 544 21.39 8.72 -15.51
N SER A 545 22.16 7.72 -15.06
CA SER A 545 23.03 6.89 -15.92
C SER A 545 22.39 5.58 -16.37
N ALA A 546 21.17 5.25 -15.91
CA ALA A 546 20.48 4.01 -16.24
C ALA A 546 19.96 3.98 -17.67
N GLU A 547 20.07 2.82 -18.31
CA GLU A 547 19.51 2.56 -19.63
C GLU A 547 18.04 2.18 -19.52
N HIS A 548 17.18 2.82 -20.34
CA HIS A 548 15.76 2.51 -20.41
C HIS A 548 15.46 1.43 -21.44
N HIS A 549 14.70 0.42 -21.03
CA HIS A 549 14.22 -0.67 -21.87
C HIS A 549 12.68 -0.64 -21.95
N PRO A 550 12.08 -0.82 -23.13
CA PRO A 550 10.63 -0.90 -23.27
C PRO A 550 10.08 -2.25 -22.79
N GLY A 551 8.83 -2.26 -22.34
CA GLY A 551 8.09 -3.47 -22.03
C GLY A 551 8.32 -4.03 -20.64
N SER A 552 8.32 -5.36 -20.51
CA SER A 552 8.36 -6.07 -19.23
C SER A 552 9.78 -6.42 -18.79
N TRP A 553 10.05 -6.27 -17.50
CA TRP A 553 11.30 -6.72 -16.86
C TRP A 553 11.43 -8.26 -16.73
N TRP A 554 10.35 -9.03 -16.87
CA TRP A 554 10.35 -10.49 -16.70
C TRP A 554 11.37 -11.21 -17.59
N PRO A 555 11.49 -10.93 -18.90
CA PRO A 555 12.51 -11.56 -19.73
C PRO A 555 13.95 -11.21 -19.31
N HIS A 556 14.19 -9.98 -18.85
CA HIS A 556 15.49 -9.56 -18.33
C HIS A 556 15.85 -10.35 -17.07
N TRP A 557 14.92 -10.49 -16.11
CA TRP A 557 15.10 -11.32 -14.94
C TRP A 557 15.37 -12.79 -15.31
N LYS A 558 14.69 -13.34 -16.31
CA LYS A 558 14.91 -14.71 -16.77
C LYS A 558 16.34 -14.92 -17.28
N THR A 559 16.91 -13.93 -17.96
CA THR A 559 18.30 -13.96 -18.39
C THR A 559 19.25 -13.95 -17.19
N TRP A 560 18.96 -13.16 -16.16
CA TRP A 560 19.76 -13.10 -14.94
C TRP A 560 19.70 -14.41 -14.14
N ILE A 561 18.50 -14.95 -13.89
CA ILE A 561 18.32 -16.17 -13.06
C ILE A 561 18.90 -17.41 -13.73
N ALA A 562 19.01 -17.42 -15.06
CA ALA A 562 19.60 -18.55 -15.81
C ALA A 562 21.00 -18.92 -15.35
N ASN A 563 21.75 -17.98 -14.77
CA ASN A 563 23.09 -18.24 -14.21
C ASN A 563 23.06 -19.11 -12.94
N PHE A 564 21.89 -19.28 -12.31
CA PHE A 564 21.72 -19.96 -11.03
C PHE A 564 20.74 -21.14 -11.10
N GLU A 565 20.30 -21.53 -12.29
CA GLU A 565 19.32 -22.59 -12.51
C GLU A 565 19.92 -24.00 -12.51
N GLY A 566 21.22 -24.10 -12.72
CA GLY A 566 21.87 -25.38 -12.97
C GLY A 566 21.48 -26.02 -14.30
N PRO A 567 21.82 -27.28 -14.55
CA PRO A 567 21.47 -27.98 -15.77
C PRO A 567 19.96 -28.24 -15.87
N GLN A 568 19.51 -28.62 -17.06
CA GLN A 568 18.14 -29.08 -17.28
C GLN A 568 17.97 -30.52 -16.80
N VAL A 569 16.92 -30.78 -16.02
CA VAL A 569 16.54 -32.10 -15.50
C VAL A 569 15.12 -32.46 -15.94
N PRO A 570 14.72 -33.74 -15.91
CA PRO A 570 13.32 -34.11 -16.16
C PRO A 570 12.36 -33.33 -15.26
N ALA A 571 11.21 -32.95 -15.82
CA ALA A 571 10.17 -32.22 -15.07
C ALA A 571 9.70 -33.04 -13.85
N ARG A 572 9.48 -32.34 -12.75
CA ARG A 572 9.08 -32.93 -11.45
C ARG A 572 7.59 -32.63 -11.22
N GLN A 573 6.78 -33.69 -11.20
CA GLN A 573 5.37 -33.54 -10.84
C GLN A 573 5.22 -33.39 -9.32
N PRO A 574 4.20 -32.63 -8.83
CA PRO A 574 3.85 -32.70 -7.42
C PRO A 574 3.58 -34.15 -6.97
N GLY A 575 4.21 -34.56 -5.87
CA GLY A 575 4.12 -35.93 -5.35
C GLY A 575 5.17 -36.92 -5.89
N ASP A 576 6.03 -36.53 -6.83
CA ASP A 576 7.14 -37.40 -7.31
C ASP A 576 8.22 -37.63 -6.25
N GLY A 577 8.36 -36.71 -5.27
CA GLY A 577 9.33 -36.82 -4.17
C GLY A 577 8.77 -37.53 -2.94
N LYS A 578 9.25 -37.13 -1.76
CA LYS A 578 8.84 -37.72 -0.48
C LYS A 578 7.58 -37.14 0.12
N LEU A 579 7.07 -36.04 -0.42
CA LEU A 579 5.91 -35.35 0.11
C LEU A 579 4.62 -35.83 -0.56
N ASP A 580 3.61 -36.11 0.25
CA ASP A 580 2.28 -36.45 -0.23
C ASP A 580 1.54 -35.22 -0.78
N ILE A 581 0.63 -35.43 -1.72
CA ILE A 581 -0.33 -34.43 -2.16
C ILE A 581 -1.41 -34.27 -1.12
N LEU A 582 -1.57 -33.06 -0.58
CA LEU A 582 -2.57 -32.78 0.46
C LEU A 582 -3.90 -32.31 -0.15
N GLU A 583 -3.84 -31.37 -1.10
CA GLU A 583 -5.00 -30.82 -1.81
C GLU A 583 -4.59 -30.16 -3.14
N ASP A 584 -5.57 -29.80 -3.95
CA ASP A 584 -5.34 -29.08 -5.20
C ASP A 584 -4.98 -27.60 -4.96
N ALA A 585 -4.10 -27.00 -5.80
CA ALA A 585 -3.91 -25.56 -5.81
C ALA A 585 -5.26 -24.85 -6.11
N PRO A 586 -5.49 -23.68 -5.55
CA PRO A 586 -4.57 -22.84 -4.76
C PRO A 586 -4.54 -23.16 -3.25
N GLY A 587 -5.08 -24.27 -2.82
CA GLY A 587 -5.18 -24.67 -1.44
C GLY A 587 -6.39 -24.06 -0.70
N SER A 588 -6.57 -24.46 0.56
CA SER A 588 -7.68 -24.01 1.41
C SER A 588 -7.36 -22.70 2.16
N TYR A 589 -6.08 -22.46 2.54
CA TYR A 589 -5.71 -21.29 3.35
C TYR A 589 -6.01 -19.96 2.65
N VAL A 590 -5.74 -19.87 1.35
CA VAL A 590 -5.99 -18.67 0.56
C VAL A 590 -7.47 -18.31 0.43
N LYS A 591 -8.38 -19.30 0.60
CA LYS A 591 -9.83 -19.10 0.47
C LYS A 591 -10.46 -18.48 1.72
N VAL A 592 -9.81 -18.59 2.90
CA VAL A 592 -10.35 -18.07 4.16
C VAL A 592 -10.36 -16.54 4.13
N LYS A 593 -11.53 -15.93 4.32
CA LYS A 593 -11.69 -14.47 4.40
C LYS A 593 -11.32 -13.94 5.79
N ALA A 594 -10.86 -12.67 5.88
CA ALA A 594 -10.47 -12.07 7.16
C ALA A 594 -11.58 -12.10 8.23
N ALA A 595 -12.83 -11.87 7.84
CA ALA A 595 -13.98 -11.94 8.75
C ALA A 595 -14.29 -13.36 9.26
N GLU A 596 -13.89 -14.40 8.54
CA GLU A 596 -14.08 -15.80 8.90
C GLU A 596 -12.97 -16.29 9.83
N ALA A 597 -11.72 -15.89 9.55
CA ALA A 597 -10.56 -16.24 10.36
C ALA A 597 -10.68 -15.76 11.82
N GLY A 598 -11.36 -14.64 12.06
CA GLY A 598 -11.62 -14.13 13.41
C GLY A 598 -12.68 -14.91 14.21
N ARG A 599 -13.35 -15.91 13.59
CA ARG A 599 -14.41 -16.75 14.23
C ARG A 599 -13.95 -18.19 14.49
N CYS A 600 -12.78 -18.57 14.01
CA CYS A 600 -12.22 -19.94 14.14
C CYS A 600 -11.26 -20.05 15.33
#